data_097a420cc1ac07969b3661e58e0c5f55
#
_entry.id   097a420cc1ac07969b3661e58e0c5f55
#
_cell.length_a   1.000
_cell.length_b   1.000
_cell.length_c   1.000
_cell.angle_alpha   90.00
_cell.angle_beta   90.00
_cell.angle_gamma   90.00
#
_symmetry.space_group_name_H-M   'P 1'
#
loop_
_entity.id
_entity.type
_entity.pdbx_description
1 polymer ?
#
loop_
_entity_poly.entity_id
_entity_poly.type
_entity_poly.pdbx_seq_one_letter_code
_entity_poly.pdbx_strand_id
1 'polypeptide(L)'
;EVQLLESGGGLVQPGGSLRLSCAASGFTFSSYWMSWVRQAPGKGLEWVSGINGRGDSAFYADSVRGRFTISRDNSKNTLYLQMNSLRAEDTAVYYCARRVWGAFAVWGQGTLVTVSSGGGGSGGGGSGGGGSQSVLTQPPSASGTPGQRVTISCSGSSSNIGAGYDVHWYQQLPGTAPKLLIYDNNKRPSGVPDRFSGSKSGTSASLAISGLRSEDEADYYCAAWDDSLNGVLFGGGTKLTVL
;
A
#
# COMPACT_ATOMS: atom_id res chain seq x y z
N GLU A 1 -13.25 -10.77 15.36
CA GLU A 1 -12.96 -9.59 14.51
C GLU A 1 -11.49 -9.60 14.16
N VAL A 2 -11.18 -9.40 12.90
CA VAL A 2 -9.81 -9.40 12.41
C VAL A 2 -9.12 -8.12 12.81
N GLN A 3 -7.96 -8.20 13.43
CA GLN A 3 -7.18 -7.04 13.83
C GLN A 3 -5.70 -7.26 13.51
N LEU A 4 -5.05 -6.19 13.09
CA LEU A 4 -3.61 -6.11 12.88
C LEU A 4 -3.09 -4.88 13.63
N LEU A 5 -2.07 -5.06 14.46
CA LEU A 5 -1.55 -3.98 15.30
C LEU A 5 -0.04 -3.90 15.15
N GLU A 6 0.43 -2.84 14.52
CA GLU A 6 1.85 -2.60 14.32
C GLU A 6 2.48 -1.93 15.54
N SER A 7 3.74 -2.21 15.75
CA SER A 7 4.55 -1.56 16.79
C SER A 7 6.02 -1.58 16.39
N GLY A 8 6.83 -0.83 17.12
CA GLY A 8 8.27 -0.80 16.92
C GLY A 8 8.79 0.41 16.17
N GLY A 9 7.90 1.27 15.69
CA GLY A 9 8.32 2.49 15.02
C GLY A 9 8.95 3.49 15.98
N GLY A 10 9.63 4.46 15.42
CA GLY A 10 10.28 5.49 16.20
C GLY A 10 11.31 6.25 15.39
N LEU A 11 12.09 7.05 16.10
CA LEU A 11 13.15 7.85 15.50
C LEU A 11 14.45 7.06 15.52
N VAL A 12 15.13 7.04 14.38
CA VAL A 12 16.40 6.30 14.25
C VAL A 12 17.33 7.10 13.35
N GLN A 13 18.64 6.97 13.56
CA GLN A 13 19.63 7.67 12.76
C GLN A 13 19.89 6.93 11.46
N PRO A 14 20.31 7.63 10.40
CA PRO A 14 20.71 6.97 9.16
C PRO A 14 21.81 5.94 9.43
N GLY A 15 21.70 4.81 8.76
CA GLY A 15 22.58 3.67 8.97
C GLY A 15 22.14 2.76 10.10
N GLY A 16 21.18 3.18 10.90
CA GLY A 16 20.70 2.39 12.02
C GLY A 16 19.78 1.27 11.62
N SER A 17 19.27 0.59 12.63
CA SER A 17 18.38 -0.56 12.46
C SER A 17 17.14 -0.44 13.33
N LEU A 18 16.07 -1.06 12.90
CA LEU A 18 14.83 -1.07 13.64
C LEU A 18 14.07 -2.34 13.27
N ARG A 19 13.33 -2.92 14.20
CA ARG A 19 12.46 -4.06 13.91
C ARG A 19 11.01 -3.70 14.20
N LEU A 20 10.16 -3.84 13.19
CA LEU A 20 8.74 -3.65 13.34
C LEU A 20 8.07 -4.99 13.62
N SER A 21 6.98 -4.96 14.36
CA SER A 21 6.14 -6.10 14.65
C SER A 21 4.71 -5.79 14.28
N CYS A 22 3.97 -6.82 13.89
CA CYS A 22 2.54 -6.72 13.62
C CYS A 22 1.87 -7.89 14.30
N ALA A 23 1.08 -7.61 15.32
CA ALA A 23 0.34 -8.63 16.05
C ALA A 23 -1.01 -8.85 15.38
N ALA A 24 -1.28 -10.09 14.99
CA ALA A 24 -2.51 -10.46 14.29
C ALA A 24 -3.45 -11.21 15.20
N SER A 25 -4.75 -10.97 15.06
CA SER A 25 -5.77 -11.70 15.83
C SER A 25 -7.06 -11.81 15.03
N GLY A 26 -7.86 -12.81 15.38
CA GLY A 26 -9.17 -12.98 14.78
C GLY A 26 -9.21 -13.85 13.52
N PHE A 27 -8.09 -14.46 13.13
CA PHE A 27 -8.04 -15.33 11.96
C PHE A 27 -6.89 -16.33 12.09
N THR A 28 -6.89 -17.37 11.23
CA THR A 28 -5.81 -18.35 11.21
C THR A 28 -4.62 -17.76 10.48
N PHE A 29 -3.68 -17.21 11.24
CA PHE A 29 -2.57 -16.41 10.74
C PHE A 29 -1.75 -17.14 9.67
N SER A 30 -1.44 -18.43 9.93
CA SER A 30 -0.59 -19.19 9.02
C SER A 30 -1.21 -19.49 7.66
N SER A 31 -2.49 -19.21 7.48
CA SER A 31 -3.16 -19.46 6.20
C SER A 31 -3.02 -18.32 5.21
N TYR A 32 -2.41 -17.21 5.59
CA TYR A 32 -2.45 -16.01 4.74
C TYR A 32 -1.08 -15.45 4.44
N TRP A 33 -0.92 -14.98 3.20
CA TRP A 33 0.15 -14.07 2.83
C TRP A 33 -0.02 -12.77 3.61
N MET A 34 1.09 -12.26 4.13
CA MET A 34 1.14 -10.99 4.84
C MET A 34 2.14 -10.08 4.16
N SER A 35 1.89 -8.78 4.21
CA SER A 35 2.73 -7.79 3.55
C SER A 35 2.96 -6.57 4.42
N TRP A 36 4.04 -5.87 4.11
CA TRP A 36 4.29 -4.52 4.62
C TRP A 36 4.16 -3.55 3.46
N VAL A 37 3.44 -2.47 3.70
CA VAL A 37 3.25 -1.36 2.76
C VAL A 37 3.60 -0.08 3.52
N ARG A 38 4.30 0.84 2.88
CA ARG A 38 4.68 2.09 3.55
C ARG A 38 4.17 3.30 2.80
N GLN A 39 4.11 4.42 3.51
CA GLN A 39 3.67 5.69 2.93
C GLN A 39 4.49 6.81 3.55
N ALA A 40 5.37 7.42 2.77
CA ALA A 40 6.12 8.58 3.21
C ALA A 40 5.17 9.75 3.42
N PRO A 41 5.48 10.68 4.33
CA PRO A 41 4.57 11.78 4.63
C PRO A 41 4.21 12.57 3.37
N GLY A 42 2.90 12.68 3.11
CA GLY A 42 2.40 13.39 1.94
C GLY A 42 2.58 12.68 0.61
N LYS A 43 3.01 11.44 0.61
CA LYS A 43 3.30 10.68 -0.60
C LYS A 43 2.34 9.50 -0.76
N GLY A 44 2.56 8.72 -1.83
CA GLY A 44 1.73 7.58 -2.14
C GLY A 44 2.13 6.30 -1.42
N LEU A 45 1.34 5.27 -1.64
CA LEU A 45 1.60 3.95 -1.08
C LEU A 45 2.72 3.27 -1.86
N GLU A 46 3.57 2.55 -1.14
CA GLU A 46 4.64 1.74 -1.73
C GLU A 46 4.67 0.38 -1.05
N TRP A 47 4.53 -0.69 -1.83
CA TRP A 47 4.67 -2.03 -1.30
C TRP A 47 6.15 -2.29 -0.97
N VAL A 48 6.40 -2.87 0.20
CA VAL A 48 7.75 -3.10 0.70
C VAL A 48 8.14 -4.57 0.58
N SER A 49 7.30 -5.47 1.06
CA SER A 49 7.63 -6.88 1.14
C SER A 49 6.39 -7.72 1.41
N GLY A 50 6.42 -8.97 0.98
CA GLY A 50 5.38 -9.94 1.29
C GLY A 50 5.96 -11.31 1.59
N ILE A 51 5.25 -12.09 2.39
CA ILE A 51 5.67 -13.42 2.82
C ILE A 51 4.48 -14.37 2.80
N ASN A 52 4.72 -15.61 2.37
CA ASN A 52 3.66 -16.62 2.34
C ASN A 52 3.30 -17.10 3.76
N GLY A 53 2.24 -17.89 3.85
CA GLY A 53 1.74 -18.36 5.14
C GLY A 53 2.76 -19.17 5.94
N ARG A 54 3.54 -20.01 5.27
CA ARG A 54 4.53 -20.86 5.95
C ARG A 54 5.80 -20.11 6.30
N GLY A 55 6.04 -18.97 5.73
CA GLY A 55 7.23 -18.18 6.02
C GLY A 55 8.49 -18.62 5.28
N ASP A 56 8.35 -19.45 4.25
CA ASP A 56 9.50 -19.94 3.49
C ASP A 56 9.62 -19.32 2.11
N SER A 57 8.78 -18.37 1.75
CA SER A 57 8.84 -17.66 0.49
C SER A 57 8.54 -16.18 0.72
N ALA A 58 9.45 -15.31 0.33
CA ALA A 58 9.33 -13.87 0.53
C ALA A 58 9.76 -13.11 -0.71
N PHE A 59 9.13 -11.95 -0.91
CA PHE A 59 9.43 -11.04 -2.01
C PHE A 59 9.68 -9.64 -1.47
N TYR A 60 10.50 -8.87 -2.16
CA TYR A 60 10.91 -7.54 -1.72
C TYR A 60 10.87 -6.55 -2.87
N ALA A 61 10.53 -5.31 -2.57
CA ALA A 61 10.74 -4.20 -3.49
C ALA A 61 12.24 -3.97 -3.67
N ASP A 62 12.63 -3.54 -4.88
CA ASP A 62 14.04 -3.28 -5.17
C ASP A 62 14.64 -2.26 -4.20
N SER A 63 13.84 -1.27 -3.78
CA SER A 63 14.32 -0.20 -2.90
C SER A 63 14.77 -0.69 -1.52
N VAL A 64 14.35 -1.86 -1.10
CA VAL A 64 14.68 -2.37 0.23
C VAL A 64 15.44 -3.70 0.20
N ARG A 65 15.58 -4.32 -0.97
CA ARG A 65 16.23 -5.63 -1.08
C ARG A 65 17.66 -5.57 -0.56
N GLY A 66 18.02 -6.55 0.27
CA GLY A 66 19.35 -6.58 0.88
C GLY A 66 19.47 -5.79 2.17
N ARG A 67 18.48 -4.94 2.48
CA ARG A 67 18.49 -4.16 3.73
C ARG A 67 17.38 -4.58 4.69
N PHE A 68 16.23 -4.94 4.16
CA PHE A 68 15.07 -5.32 4.95
C PHE A 68 14.83 -6.82 4.85
N THR A 69 14.35 -7.42 5.94
CA THR A 69 13.99 -8.84 5.98
C THR A 69 12.61 -8.98 6.62
N ILE A 70 11.70 -9.59 5.88
CA ILE A 70 10.37 -9.95 6.39
C ILE A 70 10.44 -11.36 6.97
N SER A 71 9.77 -11.58 8.10
CA SER A 71 9.67 -12.89 8.71
C SER A 71 8.37 -12.97 9.51
N ARG A 72 8.04 -14.16 9.97
CA ARG A 72 6.84 -14.36 10.77
C ARG A 72 7.05 -15.48 11.79
N ASP A 73 6.35 -15.38 12.90
CA ASP A 73 6.28 -16.43 13.90
C ASP A 73 4.80 -16.84 14.03
N ASN A 74 4.45 -17.94 13.38
CA ASN A 74 3.06 -18.37 13.35
C ASN A 74 2.56 -18.86 14.73
N SER A 75 3.47 -19.25 15.61
CA SER A 75 3.08 -19.64 16.96
C SER A 75 2.70 -18.43 17.82
N LYS A 76 3.20 -17.25 17.47
CA LYS A 76 2.89 -16.00 18.16
C LYS A 76 1.95 -15.10 17.37
N ASN A 77 1.49 -15.54 16.19
CA ASN A 77 0.64 -14.74 15.30
C ASN A 77 1.24 -13.36 15.05
N THR A 78 2.54 -13.29 14.77
CA THR A 78 3.25 -12.04 14.61
C THR A 78 4.04 -12.01 13.31
N LEU A 79 3.95 -10.89 12.60
CA LEU A 79 4.73 -10.58 11.41
C LEU A 79 5.82 -9.58 11.82
N TYR A 80 7.00 -9.72 11.23
CA TYR A 80 8.14 -8.84 11.53
C TYR A 80 8.71 -8.22 10.27
N LEU A 81 9.30 -7.04 10.43
CA LEU A 81 10.14 -6.42 9.42
C LEU A 81 11.42 -5.92 10.08
N GLN A 82 12.53 -6.60 9.79
CA GLN A 82 13.85 -6.15 10.25
C GLN A 82 14.38 -5.17 9.21
N MET A 83 14.64 -3.94 9.63
CA MET A 83 15.13 -2.89 8.75
C MET A 83 16.55 -2.53 9.16
N ASN A 84 17.50 -2.74 8.25
CA ASN A 84 18.91 -2.41 8.48
C ASN A 84 19.35 -1.35 7.48
N SER A 85 20.45 -0.69 7.78
CA SER A 85 21.05 0.35 6.90
C SER A 85 20.00 1.38 6.49
N LEU A 86 19.27 1.88 7.46
CA LEU A 86 18.16 2.79 7.22
C LEU A 86 18.63 4.10 6.60
N ARG A 87 17.81 4.61 5.70
CA ARG A 87 18.07 5.85 4.94
C ARG A 87 16.95 6.84 5.20
N ALA A 88 17.21 8.12 4.95
CA ALA A 88 16.18 9.15 5.11
C ALA A 88 14.92 8.84 4.31
N GLU A 89 15.07 8.29 3.12
CA GLU A 89 13.92 7.94 2.28
C GLU A 89 13.11 6.75 2.79
N ASP A 90 13.57 6.06 3.82
CA ASP A 90 12.76 5.03 4.48
C ASP A 90 11.77 5.61 5.49
N THR A 91 11.83 6.91 5.74
CA THR A 91 10.87 7.59 6.61
C THR A 91 9.47 7.44 6.06
N ALA A 92 8.59 6.82 6.82
CA ALA A 92 7.23 6.53 6.38
C ALA A 92 6.40 5.96 7.54
N VAL A 93 5.09 5.96 7.34
CA VAL A 93 4.20 5.11 8.13
C VAL A 93 4.25 3.72 7.49
N TYR A 94 4.49 2.70 8.28
CA TYR A 94 4.54 1.31 7.83
C TYR A 94 3.29 0.60 8.29
N TYR A 95 2.55 0.05 7.32
CA TYR A 95 1.34 -0.72 7.55
C TYR A 95 1.62 -2.19 7.33
N CYS A 96 1.08 -3.06 8.17
CA CYS A 96 0.98 -4.45 7.83
C CYS A 96 -0.41 -4.71 7.24
N ALA A 97 -0.50 -5.67 6.33
CA ALA A 97 -1.74 -5.96 5.64
C ALA A 97 -1.87 -7.46 5.39
N ARG A 98 -3.10 -7.95 5.52
CA ARG A 98 -3.45 -9.34 5.20
C ARG A 98 -3.92 -9.40 3.75
N ARG A 99 -3.36 -10.33 2.99
CA ARG A 99 -3.72 -10.51 1.60
C ARG A 99 -4.83 -11.54 1.47
N VAL A 100 -5.92 -11.14 0.84
CA VAL A 100 -7.07 -12.00 0.54
C VAL A 100 -7.43 -11.76 -0.92
N TRP A 101 -7.65 -12.81 -1.70
CA TRP A 101 -7.94 -12.70 -3.14
C TRP A 101 -6.86 -11.95 -3.92
N GLY A 102 -5.63 -11.96 -3.43
CA GLY A 102 -4.56 -11.19 -4.06
C GLY A 102 -4.54 -9.71 -3.72
N ALA A 103 -5.48 -9.23 -2.91
CA ALA A 103 -5.59 -7.84 -2.51
C ALA A 103 -5.31 -7.66 -1.02
N PHE A 104 -4.97 -6.45 -0.62
CA PHE A 104 -4.75 -6.12 0.79
C PHE A 104 -6.12 -5.79 1.41
N ALA A 105 -6.74 -6.80 2.02
CA ALA A 105 -8.12 -6.71 2.48
C ALA A 105 -8.25 -6.12 3.88
N VAL A 106 -7.26 -6.33 4.73
CA VAL A 106 -7.25 -5.78 6.09
C VAL A 106 -5.91 -5.09 6.31
N TRP A 107 -5.95 -3.90 6.85
CA TRP A 107 -4.78 -3.07 7.13
C TRP A 107 -4.72 -2.75 8.62
N GLY A 108 -3.52 -2.73 9.19
CA GLY A 108 -3.33 -2.14 10.51
C GLY A 108 -3.40 -0.62 10.45
N GLN A 109 -3.26 0.04 11.58
CA GLN A 109 -3.30 1.49 11.62
C GLN A 109 -1.96 2.14 11.31
N GLY A 110 -0.91 1.36 11.23
CA GLY A 110 0.42 1.85 10.87
C GLY A 110 1.27 2.26 12.06
N THR A 111 2.57 2.25 11.86
CA THR A 111 3.55 2.74 12.83
C THR A 111 4.55 3.64 12.12
N LEU A 112 4.86 4.79 12.69
CA LEU A 112 5.72 5.78 12.04
C LEU A 112 7.19 5.50 12.32
N VAL A 113 7.98 5.44 11.25
CA VAL A 113 9.44 5.35 11.31
C VAL A 113 10.00 6.64 10.74
N THR A 114 10.82 7.34 11.53
CA THR A 114 11.51 8.56 11.09
C THR A 114 13.00 8.33 11.12
N VAL A 115 13.64 8.47 9.98
CA VAL A 115 15.09 8.32 9.84
C VAL A 115 15.69 9.71 9.65
N SER A 116 16.39 10.22 10.67
CA SER A 116 16.88 11.58 10.69
C SER A 116 18.18 11.66 11.49
N SER A 117 19.08 12.50 11.02
CA SER A 117 20.33 12.70 11.69
C SER A 117 20.20 13.46 13.01
N GLY A 118 19.00 13.90 13.34
CA GLY A 118 18.82 14.53 14.60
C GLY A 118 19.04 15.95 14.56
N GLY A 119 19.58 16.58 15.24
CA GLY A 119 19.63 17.90 15.36
C GLY A 119 19.45 18.76 14.25
N GLY A 120 19.92 18.64 13.26
CA GLY A 120 19.94 19.60 12.32
C GLY A 120 18.83 19.92 11.68
N GLY A 121 18.07 19.30 11.67
CA GLY A 121 17.00 19.69 11.11
C GLY A 121 16.97 19.79 9.72
N SER A 122 17.72 19.93 9.10
CA SER A 122 17.46 20.18 7.88
C SER A 122 17.11 19.12 7.16
N GLY A 123 17.05 18.23 7.59
CA GLY A 123 16.76 17.26 6.84
C GLY A 123 15.89 17.39 5.80
N GLY A 124 15.35 18.18 5.83
CA GLY A 124 14.41 18.25 4.92
C GLY A 124 14.76 17.74 3.70
N GLY A 125 15.65 17.97 3.40
CA GLY A 125 15.90 17.68 2.17
C GLY A 125 15.49 16.44 1.70
N GLY A 126 15.27 15.77 2.31
CA GLY A 126 15.03 14.64 1.88
C GLY A 126 14.39 14.36 0.74
N SER A 127 13.94 15.14 0.31
CA SER A 127 13.29 14.87 -0.72
C SER A 127 13.59 13.71 -1.42
N GLY A 128 13.91 13.11 -1.08
CA GLY A 128 13.98 12.14 -1.72
C GLY A 128 14.16 11.61 -2.70
N GLY A 129 14.50 11.87 -3.03
CA GLY A 129 14.79 11.38 -4.00
C GLY A 129 14.63 10.06 -4.29
N GLY A 130 14.31 9.43 -3.71
CA GLY A 130 14.29 8.19 -3.94
C GLY A 130 13.88 7.69 -5.04
N GLY A 131 13.35 8.05 -5.48
CA GLY A 131 13.04 7.61 -6.35
C GLY A 131 12.57 7.05 -7.39
N SER A 132 12.96 6.62 -8.04
CA SER A 132 12.49 6.15 -9.22
C SER A 132 11.79 4.88 -9.09
N GLN A 133 10.90 4.83 -8.27
CA GLN A 133 10.11 3.65 -8.24
C GLN A 133 9.24 3.57 -9.45
N SER A 134 9.15 2.35 -10.04
CA SER A 134 8.12 2.10 -11.04
C SER A 134 6.77 2.15 -10.36
N VAL A 135 5.81 2.82 -10.98
CA VAL A 135 4.44 2.92 -10.48
C VAL A 135 3.48 2.69 -11.63
N LEU A 136 2.28 2.30 -11.31
CA LEU A 136 1.18 2.40 -12.27
C LEU A 136 0.82 3.88 -12.39
N THR A 137 0.36 4.29 -13.56
CA THR A 137 0.13 5.71 -13.81
C THR A 137 -1.32 6.10 -13.58
N GLN A 138 -1.53 7.02 -12.67
CA GLN A 138 -2.83 7.60 -12.38
C GLN A 138 -2.77 9.13 -12.55
N PRO A 139 -3.87 9.78 -12.90
CA PRO A 139 -3.91 11.24 -12.85
C PRO A 139 -3.72 11.68 -11.40
N PRO A 140 -2.96 12.75 -11.15
CA PRO A 140 -2.71 13.17 -9.76
C PRO A 140 -3.95 13.69 -9.04
N SER A 141 -4.93 14.18 -9.79
CA SER A 141 -6.14 14.73 -9.18
C SER A 141 -7.34 14.49 -10.08
N ALA A 142 -8.51 14.50 -9.47
CA ALA A 142 -9.80 14.46 -10.14
C ALA A 142 -10.79 15.26 -9.31
N SER A 143 -11.84 15.76 -9.93
CA SER A 143 -12.86 16.51 -9.20
C SER A 143 -14.22 16.29 -9.82
N GLY A 144 -15.25 16.51 -9.02
CA GLY A 144 -16.63 16.48 -9.48
C GLY A 144 -17.56 17.14 -8.47
N THR A 145 -18.79 17.39 -8.88
CA THR A 145 -19.81 17.91 -7.98
C THR A 145 -20.68 16.76 -7.49
N PRO A 146 -21.39 16.94 -6.36
CA PRO A 146 -22.26 15.88 -5.85
C PRO A 146 -23.26 15.41 -6.90
N GLY A 147 -23.44 14.09 -6.97
CA GLY A 147 -24.33 13.47 -7.95
C GLY A 147 -23.69 13.11 -9.26
N GLN A 148 -22.53 13.65 -9.59
CA GLN A 148 -21.84 13.35 -10.83
C GLN A 148 -21.20 11.96 -10.81
N ARG A 149 -20.79 11.50 -11.99
CA ARG A 149 -19.98 10.30 -12.16
C ARG A 149 -18.56 10.72 -12.46
N VAL A 150 -17.59 10.20 -11.71
CA VAL A 150 -16.17 10.47 -11.89
C VAL A 150 -15.48 9.16 -12.20
N THR A 151 -14.52 9.18 -13.12
CA THR A 151 -13.67 8.02 -13.40
C THR A 151 -12.22 8.34 -13.15
N ILE A 152 -11.49 7.35 -12.62
CA ILE A 152 -10.06 7.45 -12.34
C ILE A 152 -9.37 6.34 -13.12
N SER A 153 -8.43 6.71 -13.98
CA SER A 153 -7.71 5.73 -14.79
C SER A 153 -6.45 5.25 -14.09
N CYS A 154 -6.03 4.03 -14.47
CA CYS A 154 -4.82 3.40 -13.97
C CYS A 154 -4.15 2.72 -15.16
N SER A 155 -2.99 3.20 -15.55
CA SER A 155 -2.30 2.71 -16.73
C SER A 155 -1.09 1.92 -16.33
N GLY A 156 -0.98 0.70 -16.81
CA GLY A 156 0.13 -0.20 -16.55
C GLY A 156 0.91 -0.54 -17.80
N SER A 157 1.50 -1.70 -17.80
CA SER A 157 2.34 -2.19 -18.89
C SER A 157 2.14 -3.68 -19.14
N SER A 158 2.91 -4.23 -20.06
CA SER A 158 2.84 -5.65 -20.41
C SER A 158 3.33 -6.58 -19.31
N SER A 159 4.04 -6.08 -18.30
CA SER A 159 4.53 -6.93 -17.21
C SER A 159 3.62 -6.96 -15.99
N ASN A 160 2.57 -6.16 -15.97
CA ASN A 160 1.61 -6.12 -14.86
C ASN A 160 0.18 -6.29 -15.36
N ILE A 161 -0.56 -5.21 -15.60
CA ILE A 161 -1.96 -5.31 -16.04
C ILE A 161 -2.06 -6.05 -17.37
N GLY A 162 -1.17 -5.75 -18.30
CA GLY A 162 -1.15 -6.41 -19.61
C GLY A 162 -0.73 -7.88 -19.56
N ALA A 163 -0.10 -8.32 -18.48
CA ALA A 163 0.24 -9.74 -18.30
C ALA A 163 -0.95 -10.56 -17.77
N GLY A 164 -2.05 -9.91 -17.47
CA GLY A 164 -3.24 -10.61 -16.98
C GLY A 164 -3.43 -10.52 -15.47
N TYR A 165 -2.58 -9.78 -14.78
CA TYR A 165 -2.76 -9.62 -13.33
C TYR A 165 -3.94 -8.71 -13.03
N ASP A 166 -4.67 -9.06 -11.96
CA ASP A 166 -5.86 -8.34 -11.56
C ASP A 166 -5.48 -7.01 -10.90
N VAL A 167 -6.36 -6.04 -11.08
CA VAL A 167 -6.20 -4.70 -10.50
C VAL A 167 -7.09 -4.59 -9.28
N HIS A 168 -6.53 -4.00 -8.22
CA HIS A 168 -7.25 -3.73 -6.99
C HIS A 168 -7.20 -2.24 -6.71
N TRP A 169 -8.24 -1.72 -6.08
CA TRP A 169 -8.35 -0.29 -5.78
C TRP A 169 -8.52 -0.08 -4.28
N TYR A 170 -7.85 0.94 -3.78
CA TYR A 170 -7.87 1.31 -2.36
C TYR A 170 -8.31 2.75 -2.20
N GLN A 171 -9.10 3.01 -1.17
CA GLN A 171 -9.51 4.36 -0.80
C GLN A 171 -8.83 4.72 0.51
N GLN A 172 -8.27 5.92 0.59
CA GLN A 172 -7.66 6.42 1.82
C GLN A 172 -8.25 7.77 2.17
N LEU A 173 -9.07 7.80 3.21
CA LEU A 173 -9.57 9.04 3.77
C LEU A 173 -8.43 9.75 4.50
N PRO A 174 -8.45 11.10 4.58
CA PRO A 174 -7.38 11.82 5.24
C PRO A 174 -7.12 11.32 6.66
N GLY A 175 -5.85 11.04 6.96
CA GLY A 175 -5.44 10.61 8.29
C GLY A 175 -5.79 9.19 8.67
N THR A 176 -6.22 8.37 7.74
CA THR A 176 -6.61 6.98 8.03
C THR A 176 -5.77 6.01 7.20
N ALA A 177 -5.82 4.74 7.61
CA ALA A 177 -5.22 3.66 6.82
C ALA A 177 -6.03 3.43 5.54
N PRO A 178 -5.39 2.91 4.49
CA PRO A 178 -6.12 2.56 3.28
C PRO A 178 -7.16 1.47 3.54
N LYS A 179 -8.18 1.43 2.68
CA LYS A 179 -9.26 0.47 2.73
C LYS A 179 -9.45 -0.13 1.35
N LEU A 180 -9.63 -1.45 1.28
CA LEU A 180 -9.91 -2.12 0.02
C LEU A 180 -11.28 -1.71 -0.51
N LEU A 181 -11.32 -1.22 -1.74
CA LEU A 181 -12.54 -0.72 -2.38
C LEU A 181 -13.02 -1.66 -3.48
N ILE A 182 -12.10 -2.13 -4.33
CA ILE A 182 -12.39 -3.05 -5.44
C ILE A 182 -11.26 -4.08 -5.50
N TYR A 183 -11.58 -5.35 -5.68
CA TYR A 183 -10.60 -6.39 -5.91
C TYR A 183 -10.94 -7.16 -7.19
N ASP A 184 -9.94 -7.85 -7.76
CA ASP A 184 -10.11 -8.63 -8.99
C ASP A 184 -10.80 -7.83 -10.09
N ASN A 185 -10.34 -6.62 -10.31
CA ASN A 185 -10.78 -5.68 -11.35
C ASN A 185 -12.14 -5.03 -11.10
N ASN A 186 -13.14 -5.77 -10.63
CA ASN A 186 -14.52 -5.29 -10.61
C ASN A 186 -15.37 -5.80 -9.45
N LYS A 187 -14.78 -6.45 -8.46
CA LYS A 187 -15.52 -7.03 -7.34
C LYS A 187 -15.46 -6.11 -6.13
N ARG A 188 -16.58 -6.00 -5.43
CA ARG A 188 -16.67 -5.17 -4.23
C ARG A 188 -16.65 -6.04 -2.98
N PRO A 189 -15.79 -5.73 -1.98
CA PRO A 189 -15.92 -6.37 -0.67
C PRO A 189 -17.25 -6.01 -0.02
N SER A 190 -17.66 -6.81 0.95
CA SER A 190 -18.85 -6.51 1.72
C SER A 190 -18.74 -5.11 2.34
N GLY A 191 -19.80 -4.34 2.24
CA GLY A 191 -19.85 -2.98 2.80
C GLY A 191 -19.48 -1.88 1.84
N VAL A 192 -18.96 -2.19 0.66
CA VAL A 192 -18.69 -1.17 -0.36
C VAL A 192 -19.94 -1.02 -1.24
N PRO A 193 -20.50 0.20 -1.34
CA PRO A 193 -21.72 0.40 -2.11
C PRO A 193 -21.52 0.24 -3.62
N ASP A 194 -22.59 -0.08 -4.33
CA ASP A 194 -22.54 -0.39 -5.75
C ASP A 194 -22.30 0.83 -6.64
N ARG A 195 -22.26 2.02 -6.10
CA ARG A 195 -21.88 3.21 -6.86
C ARG A 195 -20.40 3.25 -7.20
N PHE A 196 -19.59 2.38 -6.57
CA PHE A 196 -18.19 2.15 -6.93
C PHE A 196 -18.12 0.95 -7.86
N SER A 197 -17.48 1.10 -9.00
CA SER A 197 -17.30 0.00 -9.96
C SER A 197 -15.93 0.08 -10.59
N GLY A 198 -15.44 -1.06 -11.06
CA GLY A 198 -14.14 -1.15 -11.70
C GLY A 198 -14.23 -1.87 -13.02
N SER A 199 -13.27 -1.59 -13.89
CA SER A 199 -13.13 -2.27 -15.17
C SER A 199 -11.66 -2.36 -15.54
N LYS A 200 -11.35 -3.27 -16.46
CA LYS A 200 -9.99 -3.48 -16.94
C LYS A 200 -10.05 -3.79 -18.42
N SER A 201 -9.15 -3.24 -19.19
CA SER A 201 -9.02 -3.51 -20.61
C SER A 201 -7.58 -3.30 -21.04
N GLY A 202 -6.97 -4.31 -21.65
CA GLY A 202 -5.60 -4.23 -22.13
C GLY A 202 -4.60 -3.99 -20.99
N THR A 203 -3.90 -2.88 -21.05
CA THR A 203 -2.92 -2.50 -20.03
C THR A 203 -3.46 -1.45 -19.06
N SER A 204 -4.75 -1.19 -19.07
CA SER A 204 -5.37 -0.13 -18.26
C SER A 204 -6.55 -0.64 -17.46
N ALA A 205 -6.83 0.07 -16.38
CA ALA A 205 -7.99 -0.17 -15.53
C ALA A 205 -8.64 1.17 -15.20
N SER A 206 -9.88 1.12 -14.76
CA SER A 206 -10.63 2.33 -14.42
C SER A 206 -11.51 2.08 -13.22
N LEU A 207 -11.55 3.05 -12.32
CA LEU A 207 -12.49 3.10 -11.20
C LEU A 207 -13.55 4.15 -11.54
N ALA A 208 -14.82 3.79 -11.42
CA ALA A 208 -15.93 4.73 -11.61
C ALA A 208 -16.69 4.90 -10.31
N ILE A 209 -16.99 6.15 -9.97
CA ILE A 209 -17.78 6.53 -8.80
C ILE A 209 -18.99 7.26 -9.31
N SER A 210 -20.17 6.65 -9.16
CA SER A 210 -21.43 7.25 -9.54
C SER A 210 -22.09 7.92 -8.35
N GLY A 211 -22.94 8.90 -8.59
CA GLY A 211 -23.64 9.57 -7.49
C GLY A 211 -22.66 10.13 -6.46
N LEU A 212 -21.69 10.87 -6.91
CA LEU A 212 -20.60 11.37 -6.08
C LEU A 212 -21.10 12.05 -4.83
N ARG A 213 -20.48 11.77 -3.69
CA ARG A 213 -20.83 12.34 -2.39
C ARG A 213 -19.63 13.02 -1.77
N SER A 214 -19.87 13.94 -0.84
CA SER A 214 -18.78 14.65 -0.17
C SER A 214 -17.84 13.68 0.58
N GLU A 215 -18.37 12.61 1.13
CA GLU A 215 -17.55 11.62 1.84
C GLU A 215 -16.67 10.79 0.93
N ASP A 216 -16.79 10.90 -0.39
CA ASP A 216 -15.91 10.24 -1.33
C ASP A 216 -14.59 10.99 -1.51
N GLU A 217 -14.47 12.18 -0.95
CA GLU A 217 -13.23 12.95 -1.03
C GLU A 217 -12.14 12.20 -0.29
N ALA A 218 -11.13 11.75 -1.05
CA ALA A 218 -10.10 10.84 -0.56
C ALA A 218 -9.00 10.70 -1.61
N ASP A 219 -7.95 9.96 -1.26
CA ASP A 219 -6.97 9.50 -2.23
C ASP A 219 -7.34 8.09 -2.66
N TYR A 220 -7.19 7.82 -3.96
CA TYR A 220 -7.51 6.52 -4.55
C TYR A 220 -6.28 5.95 -5.21
N TYR A 221 -5.97 4.68 -4.93
CA TYR A 221 -4.79 4.00 -5.45
C TYR A 221 -5.19 2.72 -6.16
N CYS A 222 -4.65 2.49 -7.35
CA CYS A 222 -4.72 1.17 -7.97
C CYS A 222 -3.47 0.37 -7.61
N ALA A 223 -3.53 -0.94 -7.74
CA ALA A 223 -2.39 -1.82 -7.49
C ALA A 223 -2.51 -3.08 -8.32
N ALA A 224 -1.37 -3.65 -8.72
CA ALA A 224 -1.29 -4.91 -9.43
C ALA A 224 0.09 -5.52 -9.23
N TRP A 225 0.18 -6.84 -9.35
CA TRP A 225 1.45 -7.56 -9.37
C TRP A 225 2.19 -7.28 -10.67
N ASP A 226 3.51 -7.20 -10.57
CA ASP A 226 4.40 -7.02 -11.73
C ASP A 226 5.37 -8.20 -11.83
N ASP A 227 5.35 -8.89 -12.98
CA ASP A 227 6.17 -10.06 -13.24
C ASP A 227 7.65 -9.74 -13.30
N SER A 228 8.01 -8.61 -13.87
CA SER A 228 9.42 -8.29 -14.08
C SER A 228 10.10 -7.88 -12.78
N LEU A 229 9.34 -7.30 -11.85
CA LEU A 229 9.86 -6.87 -10.57
C LEU A 229 9.62 -7.89 -9.45
N ASN A 230 8.78 -8.90 -9.70
CA ASN A 230 8.33 -9.84 -8.66
C ASN A 230 7.84 -9.10 -7.42
N GLY A 231 6.96 -8.16 -7.64
CA GLY A 231 6.43 -7.32 -6.58
C GLY A 231 5.13 -6.65 -6.95
N VAL A 232 4.52 -6.00 -5.97
CA VAL A 232 3.28 -5.26 -6.16
C VAL A 232 3.62 -3.81 -6.51
N LEU A 233 3.00 -3.30 -7.57
CA LEU A 233 3.08 -1.89 -7.91
C LEU A 233 1.78 -1.20 -7.52
N PHE A 234 1.91 -0.05 -6.86
CA PHE A 234 0.79 0.87 -6.65
C PHE A 234 0.81 1.96 -7.70
N GLY A 235 -0.34 2.51 -8.02
CA GLY A 235 -0.42 3.76 -8.74
C GLY A 235 0.06 4.91 -7.88
N GLY A 236 0.37 6.04 -8.49
CA GLY A 236 0.83 7.22 -7.77
C GLY A 236 -0.25 7.86 -6.89
N GLY A 237 -1.49 7.46 -7.06
CA GLY A 237 -2.61 8.01 -6.30
C GLY A 237 -3.31 9.15 -7.00
N THR A 238 -4.62 9.22 -6.84
CA THR A 238 -5.45 10.31 -7.36
C THR A 238 -6.19 10.95 -6.21
N LYS A 239 -5.98 12.24 -6.00
CA LYS A 239 -6.73 12.97 -4.98
C LYS A 239 -8.06 13.42 -5.58
N LEU A 240 -9.15 12.93 -5.04
CA LEU A 240 -10.49 13.29 -5.50
C LEU A 240 -11.03 14.42 -4.62
N THR A 241 -11.40 15.52 -5.25
CA THR A 241 -12.03 16.65 -4.58
C THR A 241 -13.50 16.71 -5.00
N VAL A 242 -14.39 16.86 -4.03
CA VAL A 242 -15.82 17.03 -4.26
C VAL A 242 -16.16 18.51 -4.07
N LEU A 243 -16.58 19.12 -5.14
CA LEU A 243 -16.77 20.58 -5.21
C LEU A 243 -18.11 21.05 -4.60
#